data_dbb8f7134fcc98c57efc3e8bfc89db44
#
_entry.id   dbb8f7134fcc98c57efc3e8bfc89db44
#
_cell.length_a   1.000
_cell.length_b   1.000
_cell.length_c   1.000
_cell.angle_alpha   90.00
_cell.angle_beta   90.00
_cell.angle_gamma   90.00
#
_symmetry.space_group_name_H-M   'P 1'
#
loop_
_entity.id
_entity.type
_entity.pdbx_description
1 polymer ?
#
loop_
_entity_poly.entity_id
_entity_poly.type
_entity_poly.pdbx_seq_one_letter_code
_entity_poly.pdbx_strand_id
1 'polypeptide(L)'
;MPEGHTVHRIANDFNRLFAGASLNVTSPQGRFNESARLVSGFALTEARAIGKQMFLRFENDLTIRIHLGIYGKWNYHESTSGEFPEPIGQVRARFSNLQAAADLRGPTVCEVITLDEVRQVEQRLGPDPLNPN
;
A
#
# COMPACT_ATOMS: atom_id res chain seq x y z
N MET A 1 12.30 -11.71 -6.01
CA MET A 1 11.24 -10.78 -6.46
C MET A 1 9.88 -11.42 -6.19
N PRO A 2 8.92 -10.67 -5.59
CA PRO A 2 7.59 -11.23 -5.36
C PRO A 2 6.89 -11.61 -6.66
N GLU A 3 6.26 -12.76 -6.64
CA GLU A 3 5.41 -13.21 -7.72
C GLU A 3 4.06 -12.49 -7.66
N GLY A 4 3.32 -12.50 -8.79
CA GLY A 4 2.01 -11.85 -8.85
C GLY A 4 1.05 -12.35 -7.78
N HIS A 5 1.01 -13.67 -7.52
CA HIS A 5 0.13 -14.24 -6.49
C HIS A 5 0.52 -13.79 -5.08
N THR A 6 1.80 -13.50 -4.83
CA THR A 6 2.25 -12.95 -3.54
C THR A 6 1.68 -11.55 -3.34
N VAL A 7 1.71 -10.73 -4.40
CA VAL A 7 1.16 -9.37 -4.36
C VAL A 7 -0.35 -9.41 -4.15
N HIS A 8 -1.06 -10.35 -4.79
CA HIS A 8 -2.49 -10.55 -4.58
C HIS A 8 -2.80 -10.88 -3.13
N ARG A 9 -1.99 -11.73 -2.50
CA ARG A 9 -2.17 -12.08 -1.09
C ARG A 9 -2.00 -10.86 -0.19
N ILE A 10 -0.99 -10.04 -0.47
CA ILE A 10 -0.76 -8.80 0.30
C ILE A 10 -1.93 -7.85 0.14
N ALA A 11 -2.44 -7.69 -1.09
CA ALA A 11 -3.61 -6.84 -1.33
C ALA A 11 -4.83 -7.34 -0.57
N ASN A 12 -5.05 -8.65 -0.54
CA ASN A 12 -6.15 -9.24 0.24
C ASN A 12 -5.99 -8.98 1.73
N ASP A 13 -4.76 -9.07 2.26
CA ASP A 13 -4.47 -8.75 3.66
C ASP A 13 -4.81 -7.28 3.95
N PHE A 14 -4.44 -6.36 3.06
CA PHE A 14 -4.76 -4.95 3.21
C PHE A 14 -6.27 -4.71 3.23
N ASN A 15 -7.00 -5.37 2.34
CA ASN A 15 -8.46 -5.26 2.34
C ASN A 15 -9.06 -5.75 3.64
N ARG A 16 -8.57 -6.87 4.15
CA ARG A 16 -9.06 -7.45 5.41
C ARG A 16 -8.73 -6.57 6.61
N LEU A 17 -7.52 -6.01 6.66
CA LEU A 17 -7.05 -5.27 7.82
C LEU A 17 -7.48 -3.80 7.82
N PHE A 18 -7.58 -3.17 6.66
CA PHE A 18 -7.63 -1.71 6.57
C PHE A 18 -8.78 -1.14 5.75
N ALA A 19 -9.36 -1.89 4.82
CA ALA A 19 -10.36 -1.30 3.93
C ALA A 19 -11.64 -0.89 4.67
N GLY A 20 -12.23 0.22 4.25
CA GLY A 20 -13.49 0.71 4.79
C GLY A 20 -13.36 1.69 5.94
N ALA A 21 -12.16 1.97 6.42
CA ALA A 21 -11.94 2.88 7.53
C ALA A 21 -10.76 3.80 7.27
N SER A 22 -10.71 4.91 8.01
CA SER A 22 -9.59 5.85 7.93
C SER A 22 -8.28 5.15 8.19
N LEU A 23 -7.29 5.47 7.37
CA LEU A 23 -5.97 4.88 7.45
C LEU A 23 -4.93 5.97 7.68
N ASN A 24 -4.13 5.82 8.73
CA ASN A 24 -3.00 6.70 8.95
C ASN A 24 -1.85 6.25 8.05
N VAL A 25 -1.24 7.21 7.36
CA VAL A 25 -0.10 6.94 6.50
C VAL A 25 1.02 7.89 6.88
N THR A 26 2.15 7.33 7.27
CA THR A 26 3.33 8.11 7.65
C THR A 26 4.54 7.58 6.91
N SER A 27 5.59 8.40 6.87
CA SER A 27 6.87 7.99 6.29
C SER A 27 7.97 8.16 7.33
N PRO A 28 8.23 7.13 8.14
CA PRO A 28 9.27 7.23 9.18
C PRO A 28 10.65 7.57 8.61
N GLN A 29 10.99 7.03 7.45
CA GLN A 29 12.24 7.35 6.75
C GLN A 29 12.23 8.77 6.18
N GLY A 30 11.05 9.29 5.81
CA GLY A 30 10.87 10.65 5.30
C GLY A 30 10.75 10.79 3.79
N ARG A 31 11.18 9.82 3.01
CA ARG A 31 11.17 9.93 1.55
C ARG A 31 9.78 9.98 0.93
N PHE A 32 8.78 9.44 1.61
CA PHE A 32 7.40 9.42 1.15
C PHE A 32 6.53 10.44 1.90
N ASN A 33 7.13 11.30 2.72
CA ASN A 33 6.40 12.12 3.69
C ASN A 33 5.38 13.05 3.05
N GLU A 34 5.76 13.78 2.00
CA GLU A 34 4.82 14.70 1.34
C GLU A 34 3.65 13.96 0.72
N SER A 35 3.91 12.84 0.05
CA SER A 35 2.87 12.02 -0.57
C SER A 35 1.97 11.39 0.48
N ALA A 36 2.53 10.93 1.61
CA ALA A 36 1.75 10.36 2.69
C ALA A 36 0.70 11.33 3.21
N ARG A 37 1.03 12.61 3.30
CA ARG A 37 0.09 13.64 3.76
C ARG A 37 -1.14 13.78 2.87
N LEU A 38 -1.01 13.45 1.59
CA LEU A 38 -2.13 13.56 0.64
C LEU A 38 -3.22 12.53 0.90
N VAL A 39 -2.88 11.41 1.50
CA VAL A 39 -3.82 10.30 1.70
C VAL A 39 -4.07 9.96 3.16
N SER A 40 -3.20 10.39 4.08
CA SER A 40 -3.34 10.06 5.50
C SER A 40 -4.64 10.64 6.07
N GLY A 41 -5.36 9.81 6.81
CA GLY A 41 -6.65 10.19 7.40
C GLY A 41 -7.85 9.88 6.53
N PHE A 42 -7.65 9.58 5.25
CA PHE A 42 -8.73 9.17 4.36
C PHE A 42 -8.94 7.66 4.44
N ALA A 43 -10.16 7.22 4.15
CA ALA A 43 -10.46 5.80 4.16
C ALA A 43 -9.83 5.11 2.96
N LEU A 44 -9.27 3.93 3.19
CA LEU A 44 -8.84 3.03 2.12
C LEU A 44 -10.09 2.36 1.55
N THR A 45 -10.38 2.55 0.26
CA THR A 45 -11.54 1.93 -0.36
C THR A 45 -11.24 0.51 -0.80
N GLU A 46 -10.09 0.27 -1.41
CA GLU A 46 -9.68 -1.07 -1.78
C GLU A 46 -8.18 -1.14 -2.04
N ALA A 47 -7.64 -2.34 -1.87
CA ALA A 47 -6.31 -2.69 -2.33
C ALA A 47 -6.44 -3.69 -3.47
N ARG A 48 -5.71 -3.46 -4.57
CA ARG A 48 -5.72 -4.33 -5.76
C ARG A 48 -4.31 -4.66 -6.16
N ALA A 49 -4.14 -5.84 -6.73
CA ALA A 49 -2.88 -6.23 -7.37
C ALA A 49 -3.09 -6.32 -8.87
N ILE A 50 -2.15 -5.74 -9.63
CA ILE A 50 -2.12 -5.84 -11.08
C ILE A 50 -0.70 -6.26 -11.43
N GLY A 51 -0.53 -7.51 -11.88
CA GLY A 51 0.79 -8.08 -12.07
C GLY A 51 1.55 -8.14 -10.77
N LYS A 52 2.72 -7.54 -10.73
CA LYS A 52 3.59 -7.50 -9.54
C LYS A 52 3.49 -6.18 -8.78
N GLN A 53 2.48 -5.38 -9.08
CA GLN A 53 2.29 -4.07 -8.46
C GLN A 53 1.02 -4.06 -7.63
N MET A 54 1.03 -3.28 -6.55
CA MET A 54 -0.12 -3.11 -5.67
C MET A 54 -0.61 -1.67 -5.75
N PHE A 55 -1.93 -1.50 -5.73
CA PHE A 55 -2.59 -0.20 -5.79
C PHE A 55 -3.52 -0.07 -4.60
N LEU A 56 -3.28 0.95 -3.79
CA LEU A 56 -4.09 1.28 -2.61
C LEU A 56 -4.93 2.51 -2.94
N ARG A 57 -6.22 2.31 -3.21
CA ARG A 57 -7.12 3.39 -3.57
C ARG A 57 -7.76 3.99 -2.33
N PHE A 58 -7.74 5.32 -2.23
CA PHE A 58 -8.33 6.06 -1.12
C PHE A 58 -9.61 6.77 -1.57
N GLU A 59 -10.47 7.14 -0.61
CA GLU A 59 -11.76 7.75 -0.88
C GLU A 59 -11.67 9.10 -1.60
N ASN A 60 -10.52 9.78 -1.53
CA ASN A 60 -10.29 11.05 -2.21
C ASN A 60 -9.78 10.89 -3.65
N ASP A 61 -9.94 9.69 -4.21
CA ASP A 61 -9.55 9.34 -5.59
C ASP A 61 -8.04 9.34 -5.86
N LEU A 62 -7.23 9.40 -4.82
CA LEU A 62 -5.80 9.19 -4.94
C LEU A 62 -5.47 7.73 -4.67
N THR A 63 -4.42 7.24 -5.32
CA THR A 63 -3.99 5.85 -5.20
C THR A 63 -2.50 5.81 -4.93
N ILE A 64 -2.08 4.94 -4.00
CA ILE A 64 -0.66 4.66 -3.82
C ILE A 64 -0.31 3.46 -4.68
N ARG A 65 0.67 3.64 -5.56
CA ARG A 65 1.21 2.57 -6.40
C ARG A 65 2.50 2.07 -5.78
N ILE A 66 2.58 0.76 -5.55
CA ILE A 66 3.73 0.13 -4.90
C ILE A 66 4.24 -1.02 -5.75
N HIS A 67 5.53 -1.00 -6.06
CA HIS A 67 6.24 -2.12 -6.67
C HIS A 67 7.36 -2.51 -5.73
N LEU A 68 7.28 -3.71 -5.15
CA LEU A 68 8.26 -4.15 -4.16
C LEU A 68 9.65 -4.34 -4.76
N GLY A 69 9.75 -4.92 -5.96
CA GLY A 69 11.04 -5.24 -6.54
C GLY A 69 11.75 -6.33 -5.73
N ILE A 70 13.07 -6.32 -5.79
CA ILE A 70 13.90 -7.36 -5.15
C ILE A 70 13.97 -7.16 -3.65
N TYR A 71 14.05 -5.92 -3.19
CA TYR A 71 14.32 -5.60 -1.77
C TYR A 71 13.08 -5.19 -1.00
N GLY A 72 11.94 -5.04 -1.66
CA GLY A 72 10.73 -4.60 -0.99
C GLY A 72 10.20 -5.64 -0.02
N LYS A 73 9.81 -5.19 1.17
CA LYS A 73 9.31 -6.05 2.25
C LYS A 73 8.18 -5.40 2.99
N TRP A 74 7.23 -6.24 3.44
CA TRP A 74 6.16 -5.84 4.36
C TRP A 74 6.38 -6.51 5.70
N ASN A 75 6.17 -5.74 6.79
CA ASN A 75 6.11 -6.26 8.15
C ASN A 75 4.80 -5.80 8.78
N TYR A 76 4.05 -6.74 9.35
CA TYR A 76 2.76 -6.45 9.97
C TYR A 76 2.87 -6.49 11.48
N HIS A 77 2.10 -5.61 12.14
CA HIS A 77 1.97 -5.56 13.59
C HIS A 77 0.49 -5.52 13.93
N GLU A 78 0.11 -6.23 14.99
CA GLU A 78 -1.26 -6.18 15.50
C GLU A 78 -1.23 -5.69 16.93
N SER A 79 -2.29 -5.00 17.35
CA SER A 79 -2.38 -4.44 18.69
C SER A 79 -3.84 -4.30 19.11
N THR A 80 -4.09 -4.51 20.41
CA THR A 80 -5.42 -4.26 21.00
C THR A 80 -5.52 -2.84 21.57
N SER A 81 -4.39 -2.16 21.77
CA SER A 81 -4.33 -0.83 22.36
C SER A 81 -4.20 0.30 21.34
N GLY A 82 -3.94 -0.03 20.07
CA GLY A 82 -3.63 0.95 19.03
C GLY A 82 -2.19 1.44 19.06
N GLU A 83 -1.35 0.86 19.90
CA GLU A 83 0.06 1.20 19.99
C GLU A 83 0.91 0.16 19.27
N PHE A 84 1.92 0.63 18.54
CA PHE A 84 2.80 -0.23 17.76
C PHE A 84 4.25 0.07 18.07
N PRO A 85 5.16 -0.91 17.87
CA PRO A 85 6.58 -0.67 18.05
C PRO A 85 7.07 0.48 17.17
N GLU A 86 8.08 1.19 17.64
CA GLU A 86 8.72 2.20 16.82
C GLU A 86 9.26 1.58 15.53
N PRO A 87 9.11 2.26 14.38
CA PRO A 87 9.66 1.74 13.13
C PRO A 87 11.18 1.55 13.24
N ILE A 88 11.65 0.40 12.81
CA ILE A 88 13.08 0.07 12.85
C ILE A 88 13.64 0.09 11.44
N GLY A 89 14.75 0.81 11.24
CA GLY A 89 15.43 0.89 9.97
C GLY A 89 14.74 1.81 8.98
N GLN A 90 14.87 1.52 7.70
CA GLN A 90 14.41 2.38 6.61
C GLN A 90 12.97 2.05 6.21
N VAL A 91 12.01 2.40 7.06
CA VAL A 91 10.60 2.21 6.76
C VAL A 91 10.14 3.36 5.85
N ARG A 92 9.87 3.04 4.58
CA ARG A 92 9.40 4.01 3.59
C ARG A 92 8.02 4.55 3.95
N ALA A 93 7.13 3.67 4.37
CA ALA A 93 5.77 4.04 4.75
C ALA A 93 5.24 3.11 5.81
N ARG A 94 4.48 3.67 6.76
CA ARG A 94 3.70 2.89 7.72
C ARG A 94 2.23 3.21 7.50
N PHE A 95 1.43 2.15 7.33
CA PHE A 95 -0.03 2.23 7.18
C PHE A 95 -0.64 1.64 8.44
N SER A 96 -1.49 2.41 9.13
CA SER A 96 -2.01 1.91 10.41
C SER A 96 -3.43 2.37 10.70
N ASN A 97 -4.12 1.55 11.48
CA ASN A 97 -5.38 1.90 12.11
C ASN A 97 -5.24 1.56 13.61
N LEU A 98 -6.37 1.47 14.34
CA LEU A 98 -6.31 1.19 15.77
C LEU A 98 -5.96 -0.26 16.10
N GLN A 99 -5.93 -1.15 15.11
CA GLN A 99 -5.78 -2.60 15.33
C GLN A 99 -4.55 -3.18 14.67
N ALA A 100 -4.06 -2.57 13.60
CA ALA A 100 -2.96 -3.13 12.82
C ALA A 100 -2.10 -2.04 12.20
N ALA A 101 -0.85 -2.38 11.93
CA ALA A 101 0.08 -1.55 11.17
C ALA A 101 0.85 -2.40 10.18
N ALA A 102 1.15 -1.82 9.03
CA ALA A 102 1.97 -2.46 8.00
C ALA A 102 3.12 -1.52 7.64
N ASP A 103 4.32 -2.01 7.76
CA ASP A 103 5.55 -1.27 7.46
C ASP A 103 6.13 -1.73 6.13
N LEU A 104 6.36 -0.79 5.24
CA LEU A 104 6.94 -1.03 3.91
C LEU A 104 8.40 -0.60 3.89
N ARG A 105 9.29 -1.52 3.52
CA ARG A 105 10.72 -1.26 3.38
C ARG A 105 11.19 -1.57 1.97
N GLY A 106 12.09 -0.74 1.46
CA GLY A 106 12.85 -1.01 0.25
C GLY A 106 12.10 -1.19 -1.05
N PRO A 107 10.91 -0.58 -1.26
CA PRO A 107 10.21 -0.78 -2.53
C PRO A 107 10.96 -0.10 -3.67
N THR A 108 10.81 -0.66 -4.87
CA THR A 108 11.30 -0.03 -6.09
C THR A 108 10.49 1.22 -6.41
N VAL A 109 9.16 1.15 -6.19
CA VAL A 109 8.25 2.27 -6.43
C VAL A 109 7.31 2.40 -5.25
N CYS A 110 7.11 3.63 -4.76
CA CYS A 110 6.08 3.97 -3.79
C CYS A 110 5.69 5.42 -4.09
N GLU A 111 4.53 5.61 -4.72
CA GLU A 111 4.11 6.94 -5.20
C GLU A 111 2.60 7.10 -5.14
N VAL A 112 2.15 8.35 -5.00
CA VAL A 112 0.72 8.68 -5.11
C VAL A 112 0.43 9.07 -6.55
N ILE A 113 -0.60 8.47 -7.13
CA ILE A 113 -1.03 8.74 -8.50
C ILE A 113 -2.53 9.00 -8.54
N THR A 114 -2.97 9.64 -9.64
CA THR A 114 -4.38 9.95 -9.89
C THR A 114 -5.10 8.76 -10.52
N LEU A 115 -6.44 8.82 -10.59
CA LEU A 115 -7.24 7.80 -11.27
C LEU A 115 -6.84 7.65 -12.74
N ASP A 116 -6.57 8.75 -13.44
CA ASP A 116 -6.15 8.67 -14.83
C ASP A 116 -4.81 7.96 -14.97
N GLU A 117 -3.90 8.23 -14.06
CA GLU A 117 -2.61 7.54 -14.04
C GLU A 117 -2.76 6.05 -13.75
N VAL A 118 -3.70 5.67 -12.87
CA VAL A 118 -4.00 4.26 -12.62
C VAL A 118 -4.46 3.58 -13.91
N ARG A 119 -5.38 4.22 -14.64
CA ARG A 119 -5.87 3.68 -15.92
C ARG A 119 -4.76 3.52 -16.94
N GLN A 120 -3.84 4.47 -17.00
CA GLN A 120 -2.69 4.37 -17.91
C GLN A 120 -1.79 3.19 -17.55
N VAL A 121 -1.55 2.96 -16.26
CA VAL A 121 -0.75 1.82 -15.81
C VAL A 121 -1.45 0.50 -16.16
N GLU A 122 -2.77 0.42 -15.92
CA GLU A 122 -3.54 -0.78 -16.26
C GLU A 122 -3.46 -1.10 -17.74
N GLN A 123 -3.54 -0.10 -18.60
CA GLN A 123 -3.44 -0.29 -20.05
C GLN A 123 -2.07 -0.80 -20.46
N ARG A 124 -0.99 -0.27 -19.86
CA ARG A 124 0.36 -0.71 -20.18
C ARG A 124 0.65 -2.14 -19.74
N LEU A 125 0.09 -2.53 -18.57
CA LEU A 125 0.32 -3.87 -18.03
C LEU A 125 -0.54 -4.94 -18.70
N GLY A 126 -1.65 -4.52 -19.36
CA GLY A 126 -2.60 -5.44 -19.94
C GLY A 126 -3.39 -6.19 -18.88
N PRO A 127 -4.21 -7.18 -19.32
CA PRO A 127 -5.01 -7.97 -18.37
C PRO A 127 -4.11 -8.80 -17.45
N ASP A 128 -4.48 -8.83 -16.16
CA ASP A 128 -3.80 -9.67 -15.18
C ASP A 128 -4.55 -10.98 -15.06
N PRO A 129 -3.92 -12.14 -15.39
CA PRO A 129 -4.62 -13.42 -15.29
C PRO A 129 -5.04 -13.79 -13.88
N LEU A 130 -4.41 -13.19 -12.86
CA LEU A 130 -4.78 -13.43 -11.46
C LEU A 130 -5.86 -12.48 -10.97
N ASN A 131 -6.26 -11.50 -11.78
CA ASN A 131 -7.26 -10.51 -11.44
C ASN A 131 -8.13 -10.21 -12.65
N PRO A 132 -8.88 -11.19 -13.15
CA PRO A 132 -9.72 -10.99 -14.33
C PRO A 132 -10.87 -10.02 -14.02
N ASN A 133 -11.22 -9.23 -15.02
CA ASN A 133 -12.35 -8.32 -14.92
C ASN A 133 -13.66 -9.04 -15.20
#